data_afd38fce3ceb087fb46a6d6eaae78111
#
_entry.id   afd38fce3ceb087fb46a6d6eaae78111
#
_cell.length_a   1.000
_cell.length_b   1.000
_cell.length_c   1.000
_cell.angle_alpha   90.00
_cell.angle_beta   90.00
_cell.angle_gamma   90.00
#
_symmetry.space_group_name_H-M   'P 1'
#
loop_
_entity.id
_entity.type
_entity.pdbx_description
1 polymer ?
#
loop_
_entity_poly.entity_id
_entity_poly.type
_entity_poly.pdbx_seq_one_letter_code
_entity_poly.pdbx_strand_id
1 'polypeptide(L)'
;MKKNFILFAALALAVVFTACKNEGDSSATESTPETTNTEASNPTAATDVASQNATEAPAGPTTTIEFETSTYDFGTIDEGEKVQYAYKFKNTGSEPLVISNAKGSCGCTVPNWPREPIAAGGTGEILVEFDSKGKGKEGGQKQTKRVTVTGNTEPANTFLTITGTVVKPAS
;
A
#
# COMPACT_ATOMS: atom_id res chain seq x y z
N MET A 1 37.02 -1.21 -27.91
CA MET A 1 36.52 -1.09 -29.29
C MET A 1 35.62 -2.28 -29.59
N LYS A 2 34.29 -2.08 -29.67
CA LYS A 2 33.33 -2.83 -30.48
C LYS A 2 31.98 -2.20 -30.22
N LYS A 3 31.58 -1.32 -31.14
CA LYS A 3 30.25 -0.73 -31.25
C LYS A 3 29.30 -1.79 -31.79
N ASN A 4 28.23 -2.13 -31.08
CA ASN A 4 27.10 -2.83 -31.68
C ASN A 4 25.91 -1.87 -31.79
N PHE A 5 25.75 -1.39 -33.01
CA PHE A 5 24.58 -0.67 -33.51
C PHE A 5 23.53 -1.72 -33.86
N ILE A 6 22.43 -1.77 -33.16
CA ILE A 6 21.24 -2.51 -33.59
C ILE A 6 20.11 -1.52 -33.82
N LEU A 7 19.88 -1.33 -35.11
CA LEU A 7 18.78 -0.60 -35.71
C LEU A 7 17.52 -1.49 -35.56
N PHE A 8 16.48 -1.06 -34.88
CA PHE A 8 15.15 -1.68 -34.97
C PHE A 8 14.12 -0.70 -35.52
N ALA A 9 13.57 -1.17 -36.63
CA ALA A 9 12.61 -0.49 -37.47
C ALA A 9 11.27 -0.26 -36.75
N ALA A 10 10.67 0.87 -37.12
CA ALA A 10 9.31 1.28 -36.79
C ALA A 10 8.27 0.29 -37.36
N LEU A 11 7.33 -0.13 -36.52
CA LEU A 11 6.07 -0.71 -37.00
C LEU A 11 4.92 0.08 -36.39
N ALA A 12 4.30 0.91 -37.22
CA ALA A 12 3.08 1.63 -36.91
C ALA A 12 1.90 0.66 -37.00
N LEU A 13 1.14 0.53 -35.92
CA LEU A 13 -0.16 -0.14 -35.94
C LEU A 13 -1.24 0.88 -35.55
N ALA A 14 -2.04 1.25 -36.53
CA ALA A 14 -3.24 2.05 -36.37
C ALA A 14 -4.34 1.21 -35.71
N VAL A 15 -4.88 1.64 -34.59
CA VAL A 15 -6.09 1.07 -33.99
C VAL A 15 -7.23 2.04 -34.14
N VAL A 16 -8.23 1.62 -34.89
CA VAL A 16 -9.49 2.30 -35.19
C VAL A 16 -10.38 2.34 -33.95
N PHE A 17 -10.77 3.53 -33.52
CA PHE A 17 -11.81 3.74 -32.52
C PHE A 17 -13.19 3.51 -33.13
N THR A 18 -13.93 2.53 -32.65
CA THR A 18 -15.38 2.46 -32.84
C THR A 18 -16.08 2.96 -31.57
N ALA A 19 -16.71 4.12 -31.71
CA ALA A 19 -17.62 4.68 -30.72
C ALA A 19 -18.96 3.94 -30.79
N CYS A 20 -19.44 3.40 -29.66
CA CYS A 20 -20.86 3.06 -29.51
C CYS A 20 -21.49 4.06 -28.55
N LYS A 21 -22.32 4.91 -29.15
CA LYS A 21 -23.26 5.80 -28.52
C LYS A 21 -24.55 4.99 -28.24
N ASN A 22 -25.04 4.98 -27.01
CA ASN A 22 -26.39 4.51 -26.69
C ASN A 22 -27.11 5.59 -25.89
N GLU A 23 -28.01 6.26 -26.61
CA GLU A 23 -29.04 7.14 -26.07
C GLU A 23 -30.35 6.36 -25.93
N GLY A 24 -31.14 6.68 -24.93
CA GLY A 24 -32.53 6.23 -24.76
C GLY A 24 -32.88 6.23 -23.27
N ASP A 25 -33.44 7.22 -22.79
CA ASP A 25 -34.73 7.88 -22.82
C ASP A 25 -35.66 7.44 -21.68
N SER A 26 -36.05 8.46 -20.91
CA SER A 26 -37.26 8.74 -20.16
C SER A 26 -38.10 7.60 -19.55
N SER A 27 -38.45 7.67 -18.26
CA SER A 27 -39.76 8.18 -17.88
C SER A 27 -39.93 8.27 -16.36
N ALA A 28 -40.45 9.41 -15.95
CA ALA A 28 -40.94 9.70 -14.62
C ALA A 28 -42.20 8.89 -14.28
N THR A 29 -42.39 8.53 -13.00
CA THR A 29 -43.73 8.59 -12.39
C THR A 29 -43.60 8.73 -10.87
N GLU A 30 -44.08 9.81 -10.41
CA GLU A 30 -44.45 10.32 -9.11
C GLU A 30 -45.47 9.39 -8.42
N SER A 31 -45.30 9.14 -7.10
CA SER A 31 -46.44 8.99 -6.15
C SER A 31 -45.90 8.88 -4.72
N THR A 32 -46.06 9.93 -3.95
CA THR A 32 -46.32 9.94 -2.50
C THR A 32 -47.86 9.85 -2.32
N PRO A 33 -48.45 9.37 -1.22
CA PRO A 33 -48.26 9.92 0.12
C PRO A 33 -48.43 8.95 1.32
N GLU A 34 -48.02 9.47 2.46
CA GLU A 34 -48.73 9.61 3.77
C GLU A 34 -48.76 8.46 4.81
N THR A 35 -48.10 8.79 5.91
CA THR A 35 -48.54 8.84 7.34
C THR A 35 -48.88 7.52 8.04
N THR A 36 -48.13 7.16 9.11
CA THR A 36 -48.65 7.27 10.50
C THR A 36 -47.53 7.05 11.54
N ASN A 37 -47.49 7.95 12.50
CA ASN A 37 -46.79 7.88 13.78
C ASN A 37 -47.18 6.65 14.59
N THR A 38 -46.23 6.09 15.35
CA THR A 38 -46.48 5.76 16.76
C THR A 38 -45.19 5.75 17.54
N GLU A 39 -45.23 6.42 18.61
CA GLU A 39 -44.38 6.86 19.70
C GLU A 39 -43.81 5.73 20.56
N ALA A 40 -42.70 6.09 21.20
CA ALA A 40 -42.22 5.69 22.51
C ALA A 40 -41.30 4.47 22.62
N SER A 41 -40.03 4.72 22.88
CA SER A 41 -39.38 4.63 24.19
C SER A 41 -37.87 4.57 24.04
N ASN A 42 -37.21 5.63 24.50
CA ASN A 42 -35.79 5.63 24.83
C ASN A 42 -35.59 4.88 26.16
N PRO A 43 -34.51 4.12 26.35
CA PRO A 43 -33.53 4.65 27.30
C PRO A 43 -32.08 4.57 26.82
N THR A 44 -31.44 5.71 26.96
CA THR A 44 -30.06 6.00 27.32
C THR A 44 -29.18 4.78 27.65
N ALA A 45 -28.17 4.55 26.82
CA ALA A 45 -26.88 4.05 27.29
C ALA A 45 -25.79 4.73 26.46
N ALA A 46 -25.15 5.69 27.07
CA ALA A 46 -23.86 6.18 26.64
C ALA A 46 -22.88 5.00 26.65
N THR A 47 -22.35 4.67 25.51
CA THR A 47 -21.20 3.77 25.46
C THR A 47 -20.16 4.45 24.57
N ASP A 48 -19.05 4.74 25.19
CA ASP A 48 -17.81 5.28 24.68
C ASP A 48 -17.50 4.79 23.26
N VAL A 49 -17.46 5.72 22.32
CA VAL A 49 -16.77 5.53 21.06
C VAL A 49 -15.27 5.66 21.32
N ALA A 50 -14.72 4.64 21.98
CA ALA A 50 -13.28 4.43 21.97
C ALA A 50 -12.84 4.22 20.52
N SER A 51 -12.06 5.17 20.05
CA SER A 51 -11.35 5.15 18.76
C SER A 51 -10.58 3.84 18.59
N GLN A 52 -11.22 2.85 17.96
CA GLN A 52 -10.57 1.59 17.56
C GLN A 52 -10.06 1.73 16.13
N ASN A 53 -8.95 2.42 15.97
CA ASN A 53 -8.14 2.31 14.77
C ASN A 53 -7.07 1.23 14.96
N ALA A 54 -7.48 0.07 15.49
CA ALA A 54 -6.71 -1.16 15.43
C ALA A 54 -7.04 -1.80 14.09
N THR A 55 -6.08 -1.82 13.18
CA THR A 55 -6.14 -2.67 11.98
C THR A 55 -6.15 -4.11 12.48
N GLU A 56 -7.34 -4.69 12.57
CA GLU A 56 -7.58 -6.04 13.07
C GLU A 56 -6.86 -7.03 12.16
N ALA A 57 -6.09 -7.93 12.77
CA ALA A 57 -5.47 -9.03 12.05
C ALA A 57 -6.56 -9.89 11.40
N PRO A 58 -6.32 -10.50 10.22
CA PRO A 58 -7.30 -11.37 9.59
C PRO A 58 -7.74 -12.47 10.54
N ALA A 59 -9.04 -12.66 10.70
CA ALA A 59 -9.57 -13.78 11.46
C ALA A 59 -9.31 -15.08 10.67
N GLY A 60 -8.55 -16.02 11.25
CA GLY A 60 -8.22 -17.29 10.61
C GLY A 60 -7.01 -17.97 11.27
N PRO A 61 -6.60 -19.13 10.75
CA PRO A 61 -5.42 -19.80 11.25
C PRO A 61 -4.18 -18.91 11.07
N THR A 62 -3.32 -18.89 12.07
CA THR A 62 -2.09 -18.09 12.05
C THR A 62 -0.95 -18.84 11.36
N THR A 63 -0.05 -18.08 10.77
CA THR A 63 1.17 -18.59 10.13
C THR A 63 2.38 -17.77 10.55
N THR A 64 3.55 -18.01 9.96
CA THR A 64 4.77 -17.25 10.22
C THR A 64 5.34 -16.64 8.95
N ILE A 65 5.82 -15.41 9.05
CA ILE A 65 6.51 -14.70 7.98
C ILE A 65 7.96 -14.44 8.37
N GLU A 66 8.87 -14.68 7.44
CA GLU A 66 10.28 -14.37 7.62
C GLU A 66 10.76 -13.49 6.46
N PHE A 67 11.37 -12.36 6.79
CA PHE A 67 11.97 -11.44 5.83
C PHE A 67 13.47 -11.71 5.68
N GLU A 68 13.98 -11.71 4.44
CA GLU A 68 15.43 -11.81 4.18
C GLU A 68 16.19 -10.65 4.85
N THR A 69 15.59 -9.46 4.84
CA THR A 69 16.03 -8.29 5.61
C THR A 69 14.83 -7.46 6.02
N SER A 70 14.87 -6.90 7.22
CA SER A 70 13.85 -5.98 7.72
C SER A 70 14.28 -4.52 7.64
N THR A 71 15.55 -4.25 7.29
CA THR A 71 16.09 -2.90 7.20
C THR A 71 16.86 -2.71 5.90
N TYR A 72 16.57 -1.62 5.21
CA TYR A 72 17.29 -1.20 4.02
C TYR A 72 17.84 0.21 4.23
N ASP A 73 19.15 0.38 3.99
CA ASP A 73 19.83 1.67 4.00
C ASP A 73 20.11 2.10 2.55
N PHE A 74 19.49 3.21 2.14
CA PHE A 74 19.68 3.75 0.78
C PHE A 74 20.93 4.67 0.66
N GLY A 75 21.69 4.85 1.76
CA GLY A 75 22.87 5.70 1.77
C GLY A 75 22.52 7.19 1.74
N THR A 76 23.14 7.93 0.83
CA THR A 76 22.93 9.38 0.67
C THR A 76 22.33 9.65 -0.71
N ILE A 77 21.24 10.42 -0.74
CA ILE A 77 20.53 10.84 -1.96
C ILE A 77 20.23 12.33 -1.92
N ASP A 78 19.96 12.92 -3.07
CA ASP A 78 19.51 14.30 -3.19
C ASP A 78 18.01 14.43 -2.89
N GLU A 79 17.61 15.57 -2.37
CA GLU A 79 16.20 15.88 -2.13
C GLU A 79 15.41 15.87 -3.44
N GLY A 80 14.29 15.14 -3.46
CA GLY A 80 13.44 14.95 -4.64
C GLY A 80 13.64 13.61 -5.32
N GLU A 81 14.71 12.87 -5.00
CA GLU A 81 14.88 11.50 -5.48
C GLU A 81 13.91 10.55 -4.80
N LYS A 82 13.49 9.52 -5.54
CA LYS A 82 12.67 8.42 -5.04
C LYS A 82 13.50 7.16 -4.94
N VAL A 83 13.38 6.48 -3.81
CA VAL A 83 14.03 5.21 -3.56
C VAL A 83 12.98 4.12 -3.49
N GLN A 84 13.24 3.01 -4.16
CA GLN A 84 12.40 1.81 -4.09
C GLN A 84 13.23 0.64 -3.60
N TYR A 85 12.66 -0.16 -2.72
CA TYR A 85 13.26 -1.40 -2.24
C TYR A 85 12.21 -2.48 -2.06
N ALA A 86 12.52 -3.69 -2.56
CA ALA A 86 11.67 -4.88 -2.43
C ALA A 86 12.15 -5.71 -1.23
N TYR A 87 11.36 -5.73 -0.15
CA TYR A 87 11.57 -6.59 0.99
C TYR A 87 11.03 -7.98 0.68
N LYS A 88 11.93 -8.90 0.37
CA LYS A 88 11.59 -10.29 0.09
C LYS A 88 11.28 -11.02 1.39
N PHE A 89 10.26 -11.88 1.33
CA PHE A 89 9.84 -12.70 2.45
C PHE A 89 9.43 -14.10 2.03
N LYS A 90 9.35 -14.98 3.00
CA LYS A 90 8.86 -16.35 2.87
C LYS A 90 7.79 -16.60 3.94
N ASN A 91 6.74 -17.30 3.56
CA ASN A 91 5.82 -17.92 4.51
C ASN A 91 6.49 -19.19 5.06
N THR A 92 6.97 -19.15 6.28
CA THR A 92 7.66 -20.26 6.93
C THR A 92 6.73 -21.12 7.78
N GLY A 93 5.46 -20.74 7.90
CA GLY A 93 4.44 -21.52 8.59
C GLY A 93 3.74 -22.55 7.70
N SER A 94 2.75 -23.23 8.26
CA SER A 94 1.98 -24.30 7.63
C SER A 94 0.70 -23.83 6.95
N GLU A 95 0.24 -22.63 7.29
CA GLU A 95 -1.00 -22.07 6.80
C GLU A 95 -0.74 -20.98 5.73
N PRO A 96 -1.69 -20.70 4.83
CA PRO A 96 -1.58 -19.60 3.88
C PRO A 96 -1.40 -18.25 4.60
N LEU A 97 -0.42 -17.47 4.17
CA LEU A 97 -0.16 -16.13 4.67
C LEU A 97 -1.03 -15.12 3.92
N VAL A 98 -1.82 -14.36 4.67
CA VAL A 98 -2.62 -13.24 4.17
C VAL A 98 -2.09 -11.94 4.77
N ILE A 99 -1.56 -11.05 3.93
CA ILE A 99 -1.16 -9.71 4.35
C ILE A 99 -2.37 -8.78 4.16
N SER A 100 -2.99 -8.39 5.25
CA SER A 100 -4.20 -7.56 5.22
C SER A 100 -3.88 -6.09 5.00
N ASN A 101 -2.71 -5.63 5.49
CA ASN A 101 -2.31 -4.23 5.38
C ASN A 101 -0.79 -4.08 5.39
N ALA A 102 -0.31 -3.02 4.72
CA ALA A 102 1.02 -2.48 4.92
C ALA A 102 0.95 -0.96 4.91
N LYS A 103 1.47 -0.30 5.95
CA LYS A 103 1.33 1.14 6.13
C LYS A 103 2.66 1.78 6.50
N GLY A 104 3.05 2.80 5.74
CA GLY A 104 4.20 3.64 6.07
C GLY A 104 3.92 4.57 7.26
N SER A 105 4.95 4.92 8.03
CA SER A 105 4.88 5.86 9.16
C SER A 105 4.59 7.30 8.74
N CYS A 106 4.66 7.61 7.44
CA CYS A 106 4.31 8.91 6.86
C CYS A 106 3.81 8.73 5.42
N GLY A 107 3.15 9.74 4.87
CA GLY A 107 2.72 9.74 3.45
C GLY A 107 3.86 9.75 2.43
N CYS A 108 5.11 9.93 2.88
CA CYS A 108 6.32 9.85 2.05
C CYS A 108 6.84 8.42 1.84
N THR A 109 6.20 7.42 2.45
CA THR A 109 6.58 6.01 2.35
C THR A 109 5.35 5.21 2.00
N VAL A 110 5.34 4.68 0.78
CA VAL A 110 4.21 3.98 0.20
C VAL A 110 4.58 2.52 -0.04
N PRO A 111 4.00 1.58 0.74
CA PRO A 111 4.19 0.15 0.50
C PRO A 111 3.19 -0.38 -0.53
N ASN A 112 3.65 -1.36 -1.31
CA ASN A 112 2.83 -2.21 -2.16
C ASN A 112 3.13 -3.68 -1.84
N TRP A 113 2.10 -4.52 -1.72
CA TRP A 113 2.24 -5.92 -1.27
C TRP A 113 1.27 -6.85 -1.99
N PRO A 114 1.53 -8.17 -2.02
CA PRO A 114 0.63 -9.16 -2.59
C PRO A 114 -0.72 -9.16 -1.89
N ARG A 115 -1.80 -9.21 -2.66
CA ARG A 115 -3.19 -9.27 -2.15
C ARG A 115 -3.72 -10.69 -2.06
N GLU A 116 -3.11 -11.59 -2.81
CA GLU A 116 -3.46 -13.00 -2.80
C GLU A 116 -2.76 -13.73 -1.64
N PRO A 117 -3.41 -14.76 -1.06
CA PRO A 117 -2.77 -15.59 -0.04
C PRO A 117 -1.52 -16.27 -0.57
N ILE A 118 -0.44 -16.27 0.21
CA ILE A 118 0.82 -16.92 -0.12
C ILE A 118 0.84 -18.28 0.59
N ALA A 119 0.88 -19.36 -0.19
CA ALA A 119 0.89 -20.72 0.32
C ALA A 119 2.04 -20.98 1.30
N ALA A 120 1.92 -22.01 2.14
CA ALA A 120 3.00 -22.49 3.02
C ALA A 120 4.27 -22.75 2.20
N GLY A 121 5.42 -22.23 2.66
CA GLY A 121 6.71 -22.29 1.96
C GLY A 121 6.84 -21.32 0.77
N GLY A 122 5.77 -20.63 0.36
CA GLY A 122 5.77 -19.66 -0.70
C GLY A 122 6.53 -18.38 -0.35
N THR A 123 6.94 -17.64 -1.37
CA THR A 123 7.70 -16.39 -1.25
C THR A 123 6.93 -15.23 -1.84
N GLY A 124 7.25 -14.03 -1.40
CA GLY A 124 6.70 -12.78 -1.93
C GLY A 124 7.62 -11.61 -1.64
N GLU A 125 7.17 -10.42 -2.01
CA GLU A 125 7.89 -9.19 -1.72
C GLU A 125 6.93 -8.06 -1.34
N ILE A 126 7.42 -7.15 -0.51
CA ILE A 126 6.77 -5.86 -0.24
C ILE A 126 7.65 -4.78 -0.83
N LEU A 127 7.17 -4.15 -1.92
CA LEU A 127 7.84 -3.03 -2.54
C LEU A 127 7.53 -1.77 -1.73
N VAL A 128 8.57 -1.10 -1.23
CA VAL A 128 8.45 0.15 -0.48
C VAL A 128 9.08 1.28 -1.29
N GLU A 129 8.31 2.30 -1.59
CA GLU A 129 8.79 3.55 -2.19
C GLU A 129 8.92 4.63 -1.12
N PHE A 130 10.06 5.30 -1.07
CA PHE A 130 10.30 6.49 -0.26
C PHE A 130 10.50 7.70 -1.18
N ASP A 131 9.70 8.74 -1.00
CA ASP A 131 9.82 10.02 -1.68
C ASP A 131 10.55 11.01 -0.77
N SER A 132 11.72 11.46 -1.20
CA SER A 132 12.58 12.34 -0.42
C SER A 132 12.23 13.84 -0.53
N LYS A 133 11.20 14.19 -1.31
CA LYS A 133 10.78 15.58 -1.50
C LYS A 133 10.44 16.26 -0.18
N GLY A 134 11.06 17.40 0.09
CA GLY A 134 10.90 18.14 1.36
C GLY A 134 11.49 17.43 2.57
N LYS A 135 12.43 16.50 2.39
CA LYS A 135 13.08 15.72 3.47
C LYS A 135 14.58 16.02 3.60
N GLY A 136 15.12 16.83 2.72
CA GLY A 136 16.54 17.20 2.72
C GLY A 136 16.85 18.40 3.60
N LYS A 137 18.13 18.53 3.96
CA LYS A 137 18.73 19.67 4.62
C LYS A 137 20.14 19.86 4.08
N GLU A 138 20.64 21.10 4.07
CA GLU A 138 22.06 21.37 3.83
C GLU A 138 22.91 20.59 4.84
N GLY A 139 23.94 19.89 4.34
CA GLY A 139 24.74 18.99 5.17
C GLY A 139 24.11 17.63 5.46
N GLY A 140 22.91 17.38 4.94
CA GLY A 140 22.21 16.10 5.06
C GLY A 140 21.27 16.00 6.24
N GLN A 141 20.14 15.35 6.02
CA GLN A 141 19.14 15.02 7.03
C GLN A 141 18.92 13.52 7.06
N LYS A 142 19.25 12.88 8.18
CA LYS A 142 18.96 11.44 8.35
C LYS A 142 17.46 11.20 8.35
N GLN A 143 17.03 10.26 7.54
CA GLN A 143 15.66 9.77 7.45
C GLN A 143 15.61 8.33 7.92
N THR A 144 14.60 8.01 8.73
CA THR A 144 14.27 6.63 9.13
C THR A 144 12.77 6.52 9.09
N LYS A 145 12.26 5.65 8.24
CA LYS A 145 10.84 5.41 8.07
C LYS A 145 10.53 3.95 8.31
N ARG A 146 9.44 3.72 9.01
CA ARG A 146 8.95 2.38 9.33
C ARG A 146 7.72 2.08 8.51
N VAL A 147 7.62 0.84 8.05
CA VAL A 147 6.42 0.25 7.47
C VAL A 147 5.92 -0.81 8.43
N THR A 148 4.65 -0.74 8.80
CA THR A 148 3.97 -1.77 9.57
C THR A 148 3.26 -2.68 8.58
N VAL A 149 3.58 -3.96 8.62
CA VAL A 149 2.95 -5.04 7.84
C VAL A 149 2.05 -5.82 8.78
N THR A 150 0.77 -5.91 8.45
CA THR A 150 -0.23 -6.64 9.23
C THR A 150 -0.69 -7.87 8.46
N GLY A 151 -0.68 -9.02 9.10
CA GLY A 151 -1.10 -10.29 8.51
C GLY A 151 -1.65 -11.26 9.55
N ASN A 152 -2.06 -12.45 9.10
CA ASN A 152 -2.47 -13.55 9.99
C ASN A 152 -1.26 -14.25 10.62
N THR A 153 -0.36 -13.48 11.21
CA THR A 153 0.86 -13.97 11.87
C THR A 153 0.83 -13.72 13.37
N GLU A 154 1.73 -14.37 14.11
CA GLU A 154 1.93 -14.09 15.52
C GLU A 154 3.40 -13.68 15.77
N PRO A 155 3.66 -12.40 16.14
CA PRO A 155 2.68 -11.29 16.27
C PRO A 155 2.07 -10.86 14.92
N ALA A 156 0.84 -10.29 14.98
CA ALA A 156 0.10 -9.87 13.78
C ALA A 156 0.78 -8.74 12.99
N ASN A 157 1.68 -7.99 13.62
CA ASN A 157 2.40 -6.89 13.01
C ASN A 157 3.91 -7.18 12.94
N THR A 158 4.45 -7.01 11.74
CA THR A 158 5.90 -7.02 11.49
C THR A 158 6.33 -5.65 10.98
N PHE A 159 7.56 -5.25 11.29
CA PHE A 159 8.06 -3.91 10.96
C PHE A 159 9.24 -3.99 10.00
N LEU A 160 9.14 -3.19 8.93
CA LEU A 160 10.23 -2.95 7.99
C LEU A 160 10.73 -1.52 8.15
N THR A 161 12.01 -1.29 7.91
CA THR A 161 12.64 0.03 8.06
C THR A 161 13.42 0.39 6.80
N ILE A 162 13.15 1.59 6.26
CA ILE A 162 13.99 2.21 5.25
C ILE A 162 14.69 3.42 5.86
N THR A 163 16.00 3.53 5.68
CA THR A 163 16.83 4.58 6.30
C THR A 163 17.88 5.10 5.31
N GLY A 164 18.41 6.27 5.60
CA GLY A 164 19.46 6.91 4.81
C GLY A 164 19.53 8.41 5.07
N THR A 165 20.31 9.14 4.29
CA THR A 165 20.51 10.59 4.41
C THR A 165 20.02 11.29 3.16
N VAL A 166 19.22 12.34 3.33
CA VAL A 166 18.75 13.20 2.23
C VAL A 166 19.45 14.55 2.32
N VAL A 167 20.13 14.93 1.25
CA VAL A 167 20.86 16.20 1.14
C VAL A 167 20.03 17.17 0.31
N LYS A 168 19.90 18.39 0.78
CA LYS A 168 19.37 19.48 -0.04
C LYS A 168 20.50 20.06 -0.85
N PRO A 169 20.46 20.06 -2.20
CA PRO A 169 21.47 20.70 -3.01
C PRO A 169 21.60 22.18 -2.66
N ALA A 170 22.84 22.70 -2.65
CA ALA A 170 23.07 24.13 -2.53
C ALA A 170 22.47 24.85 -3.74
N SER A 171 21.69 25.90 -3.50
CA SER A 171 21.08 26.76 -4.53
C SER A 171 22.08 27.79 -5.01
#